data_9e4a4d8916bd83e5e23313715a569589
#
_entry.id   9e4a4d8916bd83e5e23313715a569589
#
_cell.length_a   1.000
_cell.length_b   1.000
_cell.length_c   1.000
_cell.angle_alpha   90.00
_cell.angle_beta   90.00
_cell.angle_gamma   90.00
#
_symmetry.space_group_name_H-M   'P 1'
#
loop_
_entity.id
_entity.type
_entity.pdbx_description
1 polymer ?
#
loop_
_entity_poly.entity_id
_entity_poly.type
_entity_poly.pdbx_seq_one_letter_code
_entity_poly.pdbx_strand_id
1 'polypeptide(L)'
;KYFTIEEMIKSSTATAKRIDNTLLDVIDSLTKLIEAVLDPLREWYGKPIRVNSGYRCEALNKAVGSKVEELAPIGEAADITVGSKTENEKLFNYIKDNLPFDQLINESNFSWVHVSYREGRLRKQVLAYENNPISAFIYKSLGILCISLVVSYREGDSYIEPANITG
;
A
#
# COMPACT_ATOMS: atom_id res chain seq x y z
N LYS A 1 7.62 -4.11 18.24
CA LYS A 1 9.04 -3.99 18.72
C LYS A 1 9.72 -2.79 18.08
N TYR A 2 9.57 -2.59 16.78
CA TYR A 2 10.21 -1.50 16.01
C TYR A 2 9.25 -0.40 15.62
N PHE A 3 7.97 -0.72 15.45
CA PHE A 3 6.92 0.22 15.08
C PHE A 3 5.97 0.47 16.24
N THR A 4 5.41 1.68 16.30
CA THR A 4 4.45 2.07 17.34
C THR A 4 3.11 2.44 16.73
N ILE A 5 2.05 2.37 17.54
CA ILE A 5 0.70 2.79 17.10
C ILE A 5 0.69 4.28 16.73
N GLU A 6 1.43 5.11 17.48
CA GLU A 6 1.54 6.55 17.23
C GLU A 6 2.13 6.82 15.83
N GLU A 7 3.13 6.01 15.40
CA GLU A 7 3.70 6.12 14.06
C GLU A 7 2.68 5.75 12.99
N MET A 8 1.87 4.71 13.23
CA MET A 8 0.88 4.21 12.30
C MET A 8 -0.32 5.15 12.10
N ILE A 9 -0.66 5.99 13.09
CA ILE A 9 -1.77 6.96 13.02
C ILE A 9 -1.31 8.38 12.67
N LYS A 10 -0.01 8.64 12.60
CA LYS A 10 0.55 9.96 12.33
C LYS A 10 0.20 10.44 10.92
N SER A 11 -0.30 11.69 10.82
CA SER A 11 -0.63 12.33 9.55
C SER A 11 -0.46 13.85 9.64
N SER A 12 0.34 14.41 8.72
CA SER A 12 0.47 15.86 8.59
C SER A 12 -0.83 16.53 8.19
N THR A 13 -1.64 15.89 7.35
CA THR A 13 -2.97 16.36 6.95
C THR A 13 -3.93 16.38 8.13
N ALA A 14 -3.93 15.35 8.96
CA ALA A 14 -4.74 15.32 10.18
C ALA A 14 -4.37 16.47 11.12
N THR A 15 -3.08 16.68 11.34
CA THR A 15 -2.58 17.79 12.16
C THR A 15 -2.98 19.15 11.59
N ALA A 16 -2.76 19.38 10.29
CA ALA A 16 -3.07 20.65 9.64
C ALA A 16 -4.57 20.97 9.63
N LYS A 17 -5.41 19.94 9.47
CA LYS A 17 -6.88 20.07 9.43
C LYS A 17 -7.56 19.85 10.79
N ARG A 18 -6.79 19.63 11.86
CA ARG A 18 -7.28 19.32 13.21
C ARG A 18 -8.25 18.15 13.25
N ILE A 19 -7.96 17.09 12.47
CA ILE A 19 -8.73 15.86 12.43
C ILE A 19 -8.17 14.91 13.49
N ASP A 20 -9.03 14.43 14.39
CA ASP A 20 -8.68 13.33 15.30
C ASP A 20 -8.62 12.02 14.50
N ASN A 21 -7.44 11.47 14.37
CA ASN A 21 -7.17 10.21 13.66
C ASN A 21 -6.97 9.04 14.63
N THR A 22 -7.40 9.18 15.89
CA THR A 22 -7.27 8.15 16.92
C THR A 22 -8.59 7.41 17.09
N LEU A 23 -8.63 6.11 16.74
CA LEU A 23 -9.78 5.25 17.02
C LEU A 23 -9.31 4.01 17.77
N LEU A 24 -9.91 3.74 18.93
CA LEU A 24 -9.57 2.59 19.77
C LEU A 24 -9.83 1.26 19.06
N ASP A 25 -10.85 1.19 18.21
CA ASP A 25 -11.29 -0.02 17.53
C ASP A 25 -10.29 -0.58 16.50
N VAL A 26 -9.29 0.21 16.08
CA VAL A 26 -8.28 -0.22 15.09
C VAL A 26 -6.94 -0.60 15.71
N ILE A 27 -6.75 -0.39 17.00
CA ILE A 27 -5.46 -0.68 17.67
C ILE A 27 -5.11 -2.15 17.54
N ASP A 28 -6.07 -3.05 17.68
CA ASP A 28 -5.86 -4.50 17.56
C ASP A 28 -5.40 -4.87 16.14
N SER A 29 -6.06 -4.34 15.10
CA SER A 29 -5.69 -4.59 13.71
C SER A 29 -4.29 -4.05 13.38
N LEU A 30 -3.97 -2.83 13.84
CA LEU A 30 -2.64 -2.24 13.67
C LEU A 30 -1.56 -3.04 14.40
N THR A 31 -1.85 -3.50 15.62
CA THR A 31 -0.93 -4.33 16.40
C THR A 31 -0.63 -5.63 15.66
N LYS A 32 -1.65 -6.31 15.14
CA LYS A 32 -1.49 -7.54 14.36
C LYS A 32 -0.67 -7.32 13.08
N LEU A 33 -0.89 -6.23 12.34
CA LEU A 33 -0.10 -5.86 11.17
C LEU A 33 1.37 -5.63 11.55
N ILE A 34 1.63 -4.91 12.65
CA ILE A 34 2.98 -4.64 13.14
C ILE A 34 3.68 -5.96 13.50
N GLU A 35 3.04 -6.81 14.30
CA GLU A 35 3.65 -8.04 14.82
C GLU A 35 3.84 -9.10 13.73
N ALA A 36 2.87 -9.25 12.84
CA ALA A 36 2.92 -10.29 11.81
C ALA A 36 3.76 -9.91 10.58
N VAL A 37 3.87 -8.62 10.25
CA VAL A 37 4.49 -8.17 9.00
C VAL A 37 5.61 -7.16 9.23
N LEU A 38 5.33 -6.02 9.87
CA LEU A 38 6.27 -4.89 9.86
C LEU A 38 7.49 -5.14 10.74
N ASP A 39 7.32 -5.66 11.95
CA ASP A 39 8.44 -5.97 12.85
C ASP A 39 9.35 -7.08 12.30
N PRO A 40 8.84 -8.22 11.79
CA PRO A 40 9.66 -9.23 11.13
C PRO A 40 10.40 -8.69 9.89
N LEU A 41 9.72 -7.87 9.07
CA LEU A 41 10.35 -7.23 7.91
C LEU A 41 11.50 -6.31 8.33
N ARG A 42 11.29 -5.48 9.35
CA ARG A 42 12.29 -4.57 9.89
C ARG A 42 13.48 -5.31 10.49
N GLU A 43 13.23 -6.42 11.17
CA GLU A 43 14.28 -7.29 11.74
C GLU A 43 15.16 -7.90 10.66
N TRP A 44 14.55 -8.45 9.60
CA TRP A 44 15.26 -8.96 8.44
C TRP A 44 16.05 -7.88 7.71
N TYR A 45 15.42 -6.73 7.43
CA TYR A 45 16.07 -5.65 6.67
C TYR A 45 17.22 -4.98 7.42
N GLY A 46 17.19 -4.99 8.74
CA GLY A 46 18.27 -4.49 9.61
C GLY A 46 18.41 -2.96 9.68
N LYS A 47 17.62 -2.19 8.89
CA LYS A 47 17.70 -0.73 8.81
C LYS A 47 16.31 -0.10 8.99
N PRO A 48 16.18 1.19 9.36
CA PRO A 48 14.89 1.86 9.49
C PRO A 48 14.03 1.75 8.23
N ILE A 49 12.76 1.42 8.42
CA ILE A 49 11.70 1.46 7.40
C ILE A 49 10.73 2.55 7.84
N ARG A 50 10.41 3.47 6.94
CA ARG A 50 9.49 4.58 7.22
C ARG A 50 8.07 4.18 6.84
N VAL A 51 7.12 4.49 7.70
CA VAL A 51 5.69 4.43 7.40
C VAL A 51 5.27 5.77 6.78
N ASN A 52 4.85 5.75 5.53
CA ASN A 52 4.31 6.92 4.84
C ASN A 52 2.84 7.15 5.23
N SER A 53 2.10 6.08 5.42
CA SER A 53 0.71 6.06 5.84
C SER A 53 0.40 4.70 6.47
N GLY A 54 -0.30 4.74 7.59
CA GLY A 54 -0.95 3.59 8.20
C GLY A 54 -2.45 3.83 8.25
N TYR A 55 -3.03 3.87 9.44
CA TYR A 55 -4.46 4.11 9.61
C TYR A 55 -4.88 5.52 9.21
N ARG A 56 -6.05 5.61 8.57
CA ARG A 56 -6.77 6.86 8.30
C ARG A 56 -8.24 6.70 8.67
N CYS A 57 -8.73 7.55 9.55
CA CYS A 57 -10.18 7.64 9.81
C CYS A 57 -10.93 8.16 8.57
N GLU A 58 -12.25 7.97 8.54
CA GLU A 58 -13.07 8.39 7.40
C GLU A 58 -12.92 9.89 7.06
N ALA A 59 -12.89 10.74 8.08
CA ALA A 59 -12.70 12.18 7.91
C ALA A 59 -11.36 12.51 7.26
N LEU A 60 -10.29 11.81 7.65
CA LEU A 60 -8.96 11.98 7.06
C LEU A 60 -8.92 11.44 5.63
N ASN A 61 -9.54 10.29 5.35
CA ASN A 61 -9.64 9.74 4.00
C ASN A 61 -10.32 10.72 3.03
N LYS A 62 -11.45 11.30 3.42
CA LYS A 62 -12.10 12.37 2.64
C LYS A 62 -11.19 13.58 2.45
N ALA A 63 -10.47 13.97 3.48
CA ALA A 63 -9.59 15.14 3.46
C ALA A 63 -8.38 15.01 2.53
N VAL A 64 -7.89 13.77 2.29
CA VAL A 64 -6.79 13.46 1.36
C VAL A 64 -7.26 13.09 -0.05
N GLY A 65 -8.59 13.07 -0.30
CA GLY A 65 -9.19 12.78 -1.61
C GLY A 65 -9.22 11.31 -1.99
N SER A 66 -9.08 10.39 -1.03
CA SER A 66 -9.23 8.95 -1.28
C SER A 66 -10.69 8.60 -1.54
N LYS A 67 -10.95 7.65 -2.45
CA LYS A 67 -12.31 7.12 -2.64
C LYS A 67 -12.71 6.31 -1.40
N VAL A 68 -13.95 6.52 -0.93
CA VAL A 68 -14.49 5.96 0.33
C VAL A 68 -14.50 4.42 0.37
N GLU A 69 -14.37 3.75 -0.77
CA GLU A 69 -14.44 2.30 -0.90
C GLU A 69 -13.08 1.59 -0.66
N GLU A 70 -12.00 2.32 -0.46
CA GLU A 70 -10.68 1.73 -0.21
C GLU A 70 -10.57 1.33 1.27
N LEU A 71 -10.14 0.08 1.50
CA LEU A 71 -10.03 -0.63 2.79
C LEU A 71 -9.11 0.01 3.86
N ALA A 72 -8.70 1.28 3.68
CA ALA A 72 -7.87 2.02 4.64
C ALA A 72 -8.51 2.28 6.02
N PRO A 73 -9.87 2.27 6.19
CA PRO A 73 -10.48 2.65 7.46
C PRO A 73 -10.32 1.65 8.62
N ILE A 74 -9.77 0.47 8.39
CA ILE A 74 -9.79 -0.60 9.40
C ILE A 74 -8.42 -0.92 10.03
N GLY A 75 -7.39 -0.09 9.79
CA GLY A 75 -6.07 -0.29 10.41
C GLY A 75 -5.35 -1.58 9.98
N GLU A 76 -5.71 -2.15 8.85
CA GLU A 76 -5.17 -3.43 8.35
C GLU A 76 -4.06 -3.26 7.32
N ALA A 77 -3.67 -2.02 6.98
CA ALA A 77 -2.71 -1.75 5.92
C ALA A 77 -1.69 -0.65 6.29
N ALA A 78 -0.54 -0.69 5.63
CA ALA A 78 0.49 0.34 5.71
C ALA A 78 1.18 0.55 4.36
N ASP A 79 1.52 1.80 4.07
CA ASP A 79 2.41 2.21 2.99
C ASP A 79 3.80 2.46 3.58
N ILE A 80 4.78 1.67 3.16
CA ILE A 80 6.13 1.69 3.70
C ILE A 80 7.18 2.00 2.64
N THR A 81 8.29 2.61 3.04
CA THR A 81 9.42 2.91 2.16
C THR A 81 10.73 3.02 2.90
N VAL A 82 11.82 2.78 2.19
CA VAL A 82 13.19 3.07 2.63
C VAL A 82 13.86 4.15 1.77
N GLY A 83 13.07 4.84 0.93
CA GLY A 83 13.53 5.97 0.10
C GLY A 83 14.27 5.58 -1.17
N SER A 84 14.40 4.28 -1.47
CA SER A 84 15.06 3.76 -2.68
C SER A 84 14.17 2.72 -3.34
N LYS A 85 13.91 2.88 -4.65
CA LYS A 85 13.10 1.93 -5.43
C LYS A 85 13.67 0.51 -5.40
N THR A 86 14.97 0.37 -5.59
CA THR A 86 15.66 -0.92 -5.54
C THR A 86 15.55 -1.59 -4.17
N GLU A 87 15.67 -0.81 -3.10
CA GLU A 87 15.53 -1.35 -1.74
C GLU A 87 14.06 -1.64 -1.41
N ASN A 88 13.11 -0.81 -1.87
CA ASN A 88 11.67 -1.09 -1.75
C ASN A 88 11.28 -2.39 -2.48
N GLU A 89 11.88 -2.66 -3.66
CA GLU A 89 11.70 -3.92 -4.38
C GLU A 89 12.20 -5.12 -3.56
N LYS A 90 13.31 -4.98 -2.84
CA LYS A 90 13.78 -6.03 -1.91
C LYS A 90 12.80 -6.28 -0.78
N LEU A 91 12.24 -5.20 -0.18
CA LEU A 91 11.19 -5.34 0.85
C LEU A 91 9.97 -6.08 0.29
N PHE A 92 9.51 -5.67 -0.88
CA PHE A 92 8.36 -6.26 -1.56
C PHE A 92 8.57 -7.78 -1.81
N ASN A 93 9.70 -8.15 -2.38
CA ASN A 93 10.01 -9.56 -2.66
C ASN A 93 10.14 -10.37 -1.37
N TYR A 94 10.76 -9.82 -0.33
CA TYR A 94 10.85 -10.51 0.95
C TYR A 94 9.48 -10.75 1.59
N ILE A 95 8.60 -9.73 1.60
CA ILE A 95 7.22 -9.89 2.08
C ILE A 95 6.50 -10.99 1.30
N LYS A 96 6.57 -10.91 -0.05
CA LYS A 96 5.92 -11.85 -0.95
C LYS A 96 6.29 -13.30 -0.64
N ASP A 97 7.56 -13.56 -0.40
CA ASP A 97 8.11 -14.90 -0.29
C ASP A 97 8.09 -15.45 1.15
N ASN A 98 8.16 -14.58 2.18
CA ASN A 98 8.43 -14.99 3.55
C ASN A 98 7.40 -14.59 4.59
N LEU A 99 6.59 -13.54 4.35
CA LEU A 99 5.69 -13.02 5.37
C LEU A 99 4.21 -13.27 5.04
N PRO A 100 3.33 -13.32 6.06
CA PRO A 100 1.90 -13.37 5.82
C PRO A 100 1.39 -12.00 5.36
N PHE A 101 0.51 -11.97 4.36
CA PHE A 101 -0.18 -10.75 3.93
C PHE A 101 -1.52 -11.07 3.27
N ASP A 102 -2.45 -10.15 3.30
CA ASP A 102 -3.69 -10.23 2.52
C ASP A 102 -3.44 -9.66 1.11
N GLN A 103 -2.94 -8.45 1.03
CA GLN A 103 -2.63 -7.74 -0.22
C GLN A 103 -1.24 -7.11 -0.16
N LEU A 104 -0.49 -7.20 -1.24
CA LEU A 104 0.83 -6.61 -1.40
C LEU A 104 0.87 -5.88 -2.75
N ILE A 105 1.17 -4.58 -2.72
CA ILE A 105 1.10 -3.74 -3.92
C ILE A 105 2.43 -3.03 -4.13
N ASN A 106 2.96 -3.15 -5.35
CA ASN A 106 4.01 -2.27 -5.85
C ASN A 106 3.37 -0.96 -6.31
N GLU A 107 3.68 0.12 -5.61
CA GLU A 107 3.13 1.43 -5.88
C GLU A 107 4.12 2.29 -6.66
N SER A 108 3.67 2.78 -7.84
CA SER A 108 4.43 3.69 -8.69
C SER A 108 5.87 3.24 -8.93
N ASN A 109 6.04 2.00 -9.44
CA ASN A 109 7.34 1.40 -9.71
C ASN A 109 8.27 1.44 -8.49
N PHE A 110 7.83 0.80 -7.40
CA PHE A 110 8.54 0.70 -6.12
C PHE A 110 8.88 2.04 -5.44
N SER A 111 8.10 3.09 -5.71
CA SER A 111 8.24 4.35 -4.94
C SER A 111 7.89 4.14 -3.46
N TRP A 112 6.93 3.26 -3.20
CA TRP A 112 6.64 2.66 -1.89
C TRP A 112 5.98 1.29 -2.06
N VAL A 113 5.82 0.57 -0.97
CA VAL A 113 5.17 -0.73 -0.91
C VAL A 113 3.93 -0.60 -0.03
N HIS A 114 2.77 -0.97 -0.58
CA HIS A 114 1.56 -1.15 0.20
C HIS A 114 1.46 -2.61 0.66
N VAL A 115 1.24 -2.83 1.93
CA VAL A 115 1.01 -4.15 2.49
C VAL A 115 -0.18 -4.13 3.44
N SER A 116 -1.06 -5.12 3.33
CA SER A 116 -2.16 -5.34 4.26
C SER A 116 -2.09 -6.72 4.89
N TYR A 117 -2.59 -6.78 6.13
CA TYR A 117 -2.73 -8.02 6.90
C TYR A 117 -4.08 -8.06 7.58
N ARG A 118 -4.80 -9.14 7.38
CA ARG A 118 -6.07 -9.43 8.06
C ARG A 118 -6.06 -10.86 8.56
N GLU A 119 -6.13 -11.02 9.87
CA GLU A 119 -6.21 -12.35 10.48
C GLU A 119 -7.42 -13.12 9.94
N GLY A 120 -7.21 -14.37 9.54
CA GLY A 120 -8.26 -15.20 8.92
C GLY A 120 -8.57 -14.90 7.46
N ARG A 121 -7.91 -13.89 6.84
CA ARG A 121 -8.08 -13.54 5.42
C ARG A 121 -6.74 -13.16 4.79
N LEU A 122 -5.94 -14.15 4.46
CA LEU A 122 -4.64 -13.97 3.81
C LEU A 122 -4.71 -14.43 2.36
N ARG A 123 -5.25 -13.60 1.47
CA ARG A 123 -5.43 -13.91 0.04
C ARG A 123 -4.12 -14.06 -0.73
N LYS A 124 -3.01 -13.56 -0.19
CA LYS A 124 -1.71 -13.52 -0.88
C LYS A 124 -1.80 -12.81 -2.24
N GLN A 125 -2.65 -11.79 -2.34
CA GLN A 125 -2.87 -11.07 -3.57
C GLN A 125 -1.72 -10.10 -3.83
N VAL A 126 -1.01 -10.30 -4.95
CA VAL A 126 0.12 -9.45 -5.37
C VAL A 126 -0.31 -8.59 -6.54
N LEU A 127 -0.16 -7.27 -6.40
CA LEU A 127 -0.60 -6.27 -7.36
C LEU A 127 0.54 -5.30 -7.70
N ALA A 128 0.43 -4.66 -8.86
CA ALA A 128 1.29 -3.55 -9.23
C ALA A 128 0.44 -2.41 -9.80
N TYR A 129 0.60 -1.21 -9.25
CA TYR A 129 0.07 0.02 -9.85
C TYR A 129 1.13 0.61 -10.77
N GLU A 130 0.84 0.59 -12.06
CA GLU A 130 1.74 1.08 -13.10
C GLU A 130 1.04 2.11 -13.97
N ASN A 131 1.73 3.22 -14.18
CA ASN A 131 1.31 4.25 -15.14
C ASN A 131 1.83 3.97 -16.55
N ASN A 132 2.52 2.83 -16.77
CA ASN A 132 3.12 2.47 -18.04
C ASN A 132 2.60 1.10 -18.52
N PRO A 133 1.96 1.01 -19.70
CA PRO A 133 1.40 -0.24 -20.23
C PRO A 133 2.46 -1.33 -20.48
N ILE A 134 3.74 -0.97 -20.71
CA ILE A 134 4.82 -1.95 -20.90
C ILE A 134 5.13 -2.65 -19.57
N SER A 135 5.20 -1.91 -18.46
CA SER A 135 5.41 -2.48 -17.13
C SER A 135 4.24 -3.39 -16.73
N ALA A 136 3.02 -2.99 -17.08
CA ALA A 136 1.82 -3.80 -16.84
C ALA A 136 1.91 -5.18 -17.52
N PHE A 137 2.43 -5.24 -18.76
CA PHE A 137 2.63 -6.49 -19.47
C PHE A 137 3.69 -7.39 -18.80
N ILE A 138 4.79 -6.80 -18.33
CA ILE A 138 5.86 -7.54 -17.63
C ILE A 138 5.32 -8.15 -16.33
N TYR A 139 4.58 -7.39 -15.52
CA TYR A 139 4.01 -7.91 -14.27
C TYR A 139 3.00 -9.02 -14.52
N LYS A 140 2.18 -8.90 -15.56
CA LYS A 140 1.24 -9.97 -15.95
C LYS A 140 1.98 -11.26 -16.32
N SER A 141 3.10 -11.18 -17.01
CA SER A 141 3.93 -12.35 -17.36
C SER A 141 4.58 -13.00 -16.15
N LEU A 142 4.75 -12.27 -15.05
CA LEU A 142 5.26 -12.76 -13.77
C LEU A 142 4.15 -13.26 -12.81
N GLY A 143 2.89 -13.32 -13.29
CA GLY A 143 1.75 -13.73 -12.47
C GLY A 143 1.28 -12.67 -11.46
N ILE A 144 1.71 -11.42 -11.60
CA ILE A 144 1.29 -10.29 -10.79
C ILE A 144 0.11 -9.61 -11.49
N LEU A 145 -1.04 -9.54 -10.81
CA LEU A 145 -2.19 -8.80 -11.35
C LEU A 145 -1.87 -7.30 -11.37
N CYS A 146 -1.79 -6.74 -12.57
CA CYS A 146 -1.58 -5.31 -12.75
C CYS A 146 -2.92 -4.57 -12.72
N ILE A 147 -3.03 -3.57 -11.85
CA ILE A 147 -4.16 -2.64 -11.83
C ILE A 147 -3.70 -1.36 -12.50
N SER A 148 -4.19 -1.11 -13.70
CA SER A 148 -4.00 0.21 -14.32
C SER A 148 -4.82 1.23 -13.54
N LEU A 149 -4.17 2.26 -13.00
CA LEU A 149 -4.88 3.44 -12.55
C LEU A 149 -5.61 4.01 -13.77
N VAL A 150 -6.93 4.07 -13.71
CA VAL A 150 -7.70 4.92 -14.62
C VAL A 150 -7.29 6.35 -14.28
N VAL A 151 -6.34 6.87 -15.05
CA VAL A 151 -6.00 8.28 -15.00
C VAL A 151 -7.30 9.02 -15.33
N SER A 152 -7.81 9.81 -14.39
CA SER A 152 -8.89 10.73 -14.67
C SER A 152 -8.36 11.72 -15.71
N TYR A 153 -8.74 11.52 -16.97
CA TYR A 153 -8.44 12.44 -18.04
C TYR A 153 -9.02 13.80 -17.68
N ARG A 154 -8.19 14.84 -17.74
CA ARG A 154 -8.69 16.21 -17.90
C ARG A 154 -9.29 16.30 -19.31
N GLU A 155 -10.46 16.91 -19.44
CA GLU A 155 -11.04 17.22 -20.74
C GLU A 155 -9.99 17.88 -21.64
N GLY A 156 -9.64 17.23 -22.76
CA GLY A 156 -8.68 17.73 -23.74
C GLY A 156 -7.69 16.71 -24.31
N ASP A 157 -7.51 15.55 -23.68
CA ASP A 157 -6.59 14.52 -24.17
C ASP A 157 -7.31 13.52 -25.07
N SER A 158 -6.82 13.35 -26.30
CA SER A 158 -7.38 12.41 -27.29
C SER A 158 -7.11 10.97 -26.85
N TYR A 159 -8.19 10.20 -26.68
CA TYR A 159 -8.18 8.78 -26.37
C TYR A 159 -7.68 7.96 -27.57
N ILE A 160 -6.62 7.19 -27.39
CA ILE A 160 -6.24 6.14 -28.33
C ILE A 160 -6.66 4.82 -27.68
N GLU A 161 -7.74 4.19 -28.19
CA GLU A 161 -8.12 2.85 -27.77
C GLU A 161 -6.98 1.86 -28.06
N PRO A 162 -6.59 0.99 -27.08
CA PRO A 162 -5.68 -0.09 -27.37
C PRO A 162 -6.38 -1.07 -28.30
N ALA A 163 -5.77 -1.33 -29.47
CA ALA A 163 -6.26 -2.30 -30.42
C ALA A 163 -6.50 -3.67 -29.75
N ASN A 164 -7.70 -4.23 -29.94
CA ASN A 164 -8.02 -5.60 -29.56
C ASN A 164 -7.01 -6.56 -30.21
N ILE A 165 -6.09 -7.09 -29.43
CA ILE A 165 -5.28 -8.23 -29.86
C ILE A 165 -6.08 -9.49 -29.52
N THR A 166 -6.96 -9.87 -30.45
CA THR A 166 -7.48 -11.23 -30.54
C THR A 166 -6.50 -12.05 -31.37
N GLY A 167 -5.91 -13.07 -30.76
CA GLY A 167 -5.01 -14.02 -31.37
C GLY A 167 -4.56 -15.05 -30.36
#